data_c36d9feaaddae061bf748044b7128f96
#
_entry.id   c36d9feaaddae061bf748044b7128f96
#
_cell.length_a   1.000
_cell.length_b   1.000
_cell.length_c   1.000
_cell.angle_alpha   90.00
_cell.angle_beta   90.00
_cell.angle_gamma   90.00
#
_symmetry.space_group_name_H-M   'P 1'
#
loop_
_entity.id
_entity.type
_entity.pdbx_description
1 polymer ?
#
loop_
_entity_poly.entity_id
_entity_poly.type
_entity_poly.pdbx_seq_one_letter_code
_entity_poly.pdbx_strand_id
1 'polypeptide(L)'
;MRTDVIVIGAGVVGLSVALAARARGLTVTVVEREGPAAGASTGNAGAFAFTDILPLASPRIIRQAPKWLLDPLGPLSVPPAYALKIAPWMWRFWLASFPRQVAASTRVQTGMMRLSREALLAFLDREGLTHFLRREGNLQVYEGEGEFRASLSGWQARDAEGIEYRHLKGDEIATIQPGLAPRFTHATFTPGWWSVTDPRAYTLALAERLRNQGGRIEIATALRLVPGGVETSAGVMQAGKVVIAAGAHSHHLARTAGVKIPLETERGYNTTLPAGAFDLRTQVTFGGHGFVVTRIGDGIRVGGAVELGGLTLPPNFARADAMLKKAANFLPGLKT
;
A
#
# COMPACT_ATOMS: atom_id res chain seq x y z
N MET A 1 4.70 14.18 31.92
CA MET A 1 5.85 13.23 32.02
C MET A 1 6.61 13.25 30.71
N ARG A 2 7.94 13.26 30.75
CA ARG A 2 8.78 13.16 29.55
C ARG A 2 8.83 11.69 29.10
N THR A 3 8.59 11.42 27.82
CA THR A 3 8.76 10.09 27.21
C THR A 3 10.05 10.03 26.39
N ASP A 4 10.64 8.85 26.18
CA ASP A 4 11.85 8.73 25.34
C ASP A 4 11.51 9.00 23.88
N VAL A 5 10.39 8.44 23.40
CA VAL A 5 9.96 8.57 22.01
C VAL A 5 8.49 8.96 21.90
N ILE A 6 8.21 10.02 21.15
CA ILE A 6 6.87 10.28 20.63
C ILE A 6 6.81 9.80 19.18
N VAL A 7 5.76 9.04 18.84
CA VAL A 7 5.43 8.64 17.47
C VAL A 7 4.15 9.34 17.05
N ILE A 8 4.17 10.08 15.94
CA ILE A 8 2.99 10.79 15.42
C ILE A 8 2.33 9.94 14.34
N GLY A 9 1.14 9.43 14.65
CA GLY A 9 0.32 8.55 13.81
C GLY A 9 0.23 7.13 14.36
N ALA A 10 -1.01 6.62 14.55
CA ALA A 10 -1.32 5.26 14.97
C ALA A 10 -1.76 4.37 13.79
N GLY A 11 -1.19 4.58 12.61
CA GLY A 11 -1.24 3.64 11.50
C GLY A 11 -0.25 2.48 11.68
N VAL A 12 -0.26 1.53 10.75
CA VAL A 12 0.60 0.34 10.78
C VAL A 12 2.09 0.70 10.95
N VAL A 13 2.57 1.74 10.28
CA VAL A 13 3.98 2.17 10.37
C VAL A 13 4.29 2.72 11.77
N GLY A 14 3.47 3.65 12.27
CA GLY A 14 3.70 4.28 13.56
C GLY A 14 3.64 3.29 14.72
N LEU A 15 2.67 2.38 14.72
CA LEU A 15 2.55 1.35 15.75
C LEU A 15 3.69 0.33 15.69
N SER A 16 4.15 -0.05 14.49
CA SER A 16 5.32 -0.92 14.34
C SER A 16 6.60 -0.27 14.88
N VAL A 17 6.81 1.03 14.61
CA VAL A 17 7.92 1.81 15.17
C VAL A 17 7.81 1.90 16.70
N ALA A 18 6.60 2.15 17.21
CA ALA A 18 6.36 2.23 18.65
C ALA A 18 6.68 0.92 19.37
N LEU A 19 6.23 -0.22 18.83
CA LEU A 19 6.54 -1.56 19.35
C LEU A 19 8.05 -1.89 19.24
N ALA A 20 8.70 -1.52 18.14
CA ALA A 20 10.13 -1.68 18.00
C ALA A 20 10.94 -0.85 19.01
N ALA A 21 10.48 0.33 19.37
CA ALA A 21 11.06 1.16 20.42
C ALA A 21 10.81 0.55 21.80
N ARG A 22 9.59 0.05 22.08
CA ARG A 22 9.28 -0.68 23.32
C ARG A 22 10.17 -1.90 23.52
N ALA A 23 10.38 -2.68 22.46
CA ALA A 23 11.27 -3.84 22.50
C ALA A 23 12.74 -3.49 22.85
N ARG A 24 13.12 -2.21 22.74
CA ARG A 24 14.42 -1.66 23.16
C ARG A 24 14.40 -1.04 24.56
N GLY A 25 13.31 -1.22 25.32
CA GLY A 25 13.15 -0.68 26.68
C GLY A 25 12.79 0.80 26.75
N LEU A 26 12.53 1.47 25.62
CA LEU A 26 12.20 2.89 25.61
C LEU A 26 10.74 3.12 26.02
N THR A 27 10.48 4.23 26.73
CA THR A 27 9.13 4.71 26.98
C THR A 27 8.57 5.38 25.73
N VAL A 28 7.34 5.00 25.32
CA VAL A 28 6.74 5.45 24.05
C VAL A 28 5.35 6.01 24.26
N THR A 29 5.09 7.14 23.63
CA THR A 29 3.75 7.72 23.47
C THR A 29 3.46 7.90 21.98
N VAL A 30 2.36 7.34 21.50
CA VAL A 30 1.83 7.59 20.15
C VAL A 30 0.81 8.70 20.23
N VAL A 31 0.92 9.69 19.36
CA VAL A 31 -0.06 10.79 19.22
C VAL A 31 -0.87 10.52 17.96
N GLU A 32 -2.19 10.41 18.09
CA GLU A 32 -3.09 10.13 16.97
C GLU A 32 -4.34 11.01 17.05
N ARG A 33 -4.79 11.57 15.94
CA ARG A 33 -5.87 12.56 15.94
C ARG A 33 -7.28 11.96 16.06
N GLU A 34 -7.52 10.75 15.55
CA GLU A 34 -8.86 10.13 15.48
C GLU A 34 -8.91 8.79 16.23
N GLY A 35 -7.89 7.96 16.06
CA GLY A 35 -7.80 6.64 16.66
C GLY A 35 -6.92 5.69 15.85
N PRO A 36 -6.49 4.57 16.46
CA PRO A 36 -5.69 3.57 15.75
C PRO A 36 -6.42 3.07 14.49
N ALA A 37 -5.67 2.94 13.40
CA ALA A 37 -6.15 2.47 12.10
C ALA A 37 -7.19 3.39 11.40
N ALA A 38 -7.44 4.62 11.85
CA ALA A 38 -8.43 5.51 11.25
C ALA A 38 -8.08 5.95 9.80
N GLY A 39 -6.80 5.90 9.42
CA GLY A 39 -6.32 6.33 8.10
C GLY A 39 -6.17 5.19 7.08
N ALA A 40 -5.19 5.33 6.18
CA ALA A 40 -4.92 4.42 5.06
C ALA A 40 -4.60 2.96 5.47
N SER A 41 -4.25 2.72 6.74
CA SER A 41 -4.01 1.37 7.26
C SER A 41 -5.26 0.48 7.29
N THR A 42 -6.46 1.04 7.17
CA THR A 42 -7.73 0.28 7.10
C THR A 42 -8.12 -0.07 5.66
N GLY A 43 -7.93 0.87 4.73
CA GLY A 43 -8.51 0.78 3.38
C GLY A 43 -7.57 0.17 2.32
N ASN A 44 -6.40 -0.32 2.66
CA ASN A 44 -5.45 -0.88 1.70
C ASN A 44 -5.77 -2.34 1.31
N ALA A 45 -5.05 -2.87 0.31
CA ALA A 45 -5.22 -4.23 -0.20
C ALA A 45 -4.59 -5.32 0.70
N GLY A 46 -3.99 -4.96 1.80
CA GLY A 46 -3.37 -5.89 2.74
C GLY A 46 -2.12 -6.62 2.23
N ALA A 47 -1.52 -6.16 1.15
CA ALA A 47 -0.39 -6.84 0.53
C ALA A 47 0.93 -6.62 1.27
N PHE A 48 1.67 -7.71 1.50
CA PHE A 48 3.09 -7.74 1.77
C PHE A 48 3.82 -8.12 0.48
N ALA A 49 4.00 -7.12 -0.39
CA ALA A 49 4.43 -7.28 -1.77
C ALA A 49 5.96 -7.39 -1.90
N PHE A 50 6.59 -8.34 -1.20
CA PHE A 50 8.07 -8.47 -1.18
C PHE A 50 8.69 -8.75 -2.55
N THR A 51 7.89 -9.22 -3.50
CA THR A 51 8.30 -9.52 -4.87
C THR A 51 8.07 -8.36 -5.84
N ASP A 52 7.48 -7.25 -5.36
CA ASP A 52 7.27 -6.05 -6.18
C ASP A 52 8.46 -5.10 -6.04
N ILE A 53 9.52 -5.43 -6.75
CA ILE A 53 10.83 -4.75 -6.70
C ILE A 53 10.97 -3.65 -7.76
N LEU A 54 10.03 -3.55 -8.69
CA LEU A 54 10.11 -2.55 -9.75
C LEU A 54 9.49 -1.23 -9.29
N PRO A 55 10.18 -0.08 -9.45
CA PRO A 55 9.60 1.20 -9.09
C PRO A 55 8.41 1.53 -9.99
N LEU A 56 7.42 2.24 -9.43
CA LEU A 56 6.26 2.71 -10.19
C LEU A 56 6.70 3.66 -11.31
N ALA A 57 7.65 4.55 -11.05
CA ALA A 57 8.26 5.41 -12.05
C ALA A 57 9.05 4.56 -13.06
N SER A 58 8.51 4.41 -14.26
CA SER A 58 9.09 3.57 -15.31
C SER A 58 8.78 4.10 -16.71
N PRO A 59 9.56 3.75 -17.75
CA PRO A 59 9.28 4.13 -19.13
C PRO A 59 7.92 3.63 -19.62
N ARG A 60 7.44 2.51 -19.07
CA ARG A 60 6.12 1.94 -19.40
C ARG A 60 5.01 2.87 -18.91
N ILE A 61 5.08 3.31 -17.65
CA ILE A 61 4.06 4.21 -17.06
C ILE A 61 3.98 5.52 -17.81
N ILE A 62 5.12 6.12 -18.17
CA ILE A 62 5.14 7.36 -18.97
C ILE A 62 4.40 7.21 -20.29
N ARG A 63 4.53 6.06 -20.96
CA ARG A 63 3.82 5.78 -22.22
C ARG A 63 2.33 5.51 -22.02
N GLN A 64 1.93 4.93 -20.90
CA GLN A 64 0.54 4.56 -20.60
C GLN A 64 -0.25 5.69 -19.92
N ALA A 65 0.40 6.54 -19.13
CA ALA A 65 -0.24 7.60 -18.38
C ALA A 65 -1.14 8.54 -19.21
N PRO A 66 -0.76 9.01 -20.41
CA PRO A 66 -1.64 9.84 -21.24
C PRO A 66 -2.97 9.17 -21.56
N LYS A 67 -2.95 7.86 -21.89
CA LYS A 67 -4.18 7.10 -22.16
C LYS A 67 -5.08 7.02 -20.91
N TRP A 68 -4.48 6.81 -19.74
CA TRP A 68 -5.22 6.69 -18.49
C TRP A 68 -5.82 8.03 -18.03
N LEU A 69 -5.10 9.13 -18.24
CA LEU A 69 -5.56 10.47 -17.89
C LEU A 69 -6.74 10.96 -18.75
N LEU A 70 -6.93 10.40 -19.96
CA LEU A 70 -8.07 10.69 -20.82
C LEU A 70 -9.37 10.00 -20.36
N ASP A 71 -9.28 8.99 -19.50
CA ASP A 71 -10.43 8.31 -18.90
C ASP A 71 -10.64 8.81 -17.46
N PRO A 72 -11.67 9.63 -17.18
CA PRO A 72 -11.93 10.17 -15.84
C PRO A 72 -12.17 9.09 -14.77
N LEU A 73 -12.61 7.89 -15.18
CA LEU A 73 -12.84 6.72 -14.32
C LEU A 73 -11.75 5.65 -14.50
N GLY A 74 -10.70 5.97 -15.23
CA GLY A 74 -9.55 5.11 -15.51
C GLY A 74 -8.67 4.85 -14.28
N PRO A 75 -7.58 4.07 -14.45
CA PRO A 75 -6.70 3.68 -13.35
C PRO A 75 -5.99 4.86 -12.67
N LEU A 76 -5.74 5.94 -13.41
CA LEU A 76 -5.05 7.15 -12.93
C LEU A 76 -5.87 8.40 -13.27
N SER A 77 -6.05 9.27 -12.28
CA SER A 77 -6.69 10.57 -12.47
C SER A 77 -5.91 11.68 -11.78
N VAL A 78 -5.85 12.83 -12.45
CA VAL A 78 -5.37 14.10 -11.88
C VAL A 78 -6.48 15.13 -12.06
N PRO A 79 -7.19 15.52 -10.98
CA PRO A 79 -8.22 16.55 -11.08
C PRO A 79 -7.65 17.86 -11.62
N PRO A 80 -8.33 18.56 -12.56
CA PRO A 80 -7.82 19.82 -13.14
C PRO A 80 -7.45 20.87 -12.08
N ALA A 81 -8.23 20.96 -11.00
CA ALA A 81 -7.97 21.88 -9.89
C ALA A 81 -6.65 21.59 -9.15
N TYR A 82 -6.06 20.41 -9.32
CA TYR A 82 -4.80 20.01 -8.67
C TYR A 82 -3.62 19.97 -9.66
N ALA A 83 -3.84 20.02 -10.95
CA ALA A 83 -2.83 19.80 -11.99
C ALA A 83 -1.60 20.71 -11.86
N LEU A 84 -1.77 22.00 -11.59
CA LEU A 84 -0.66 22.93 -11.39
C LEU A 84 0.13 22.65 -10.09
N LYS A 85 -0.54 22.20 -9.03
CA LYS A 85 0.10 21.91 -7.75
C LYS A 85 0.99 20.68 -7.82
N ILE A 86 0.56 19.65 -8.56
CA ILE A 86 1.31 18.41 -8.71
C ILE A 86 2.40 18.47 -9.78
N ALA A 87 2.40 19.45 -10.66
CA ALA A 87 3.34 19.53 -11.78
C ALA A 87 4.83 19.41 -11.40
N PRO A 88 5.34 20.02 -10.30
CA PRO A 88 6.72 19.84 -9.88
C PRO A 88 7.05 18.41 -9.46
N TRP A 89 6.08 17.70 -8.86
CA TRP A 89 6.24 16.29 -8.51
C TRP A 89 6.20 15.40 -9.75
N MET A 90 5.30 15.65 -10.69
CA MET A 90 5.21 14.94 -11.97
C MET A 90 6.50 15.07 -12.79
N TRP A 91 7.15 16.22 -12.77
CA TRP A 91 8.45 16.42 -13.38
C TRP A 91 9.53 15.51 -12.76
N ARG A 92 9.58 15.43 -11.43
CA ARG A 92 10.50 14.52 -10.73
C ARG A 92 10.19 13.06 -11.01
N PHE A 93 8.90 12.70 -11.07
CA PHE A 93 8.44 11.35 -11.43
C PHE A 93 8.89 10.98 -12.85
N TRP A 94 8.76 11.91 -13.80
CA TRP A 94 9.24 11.72 -15.15
C TRP A 94 10.77 11.52 -15.18
N LEU A 95 11.56 12.32 -14.49
CA LEU A 95 13.01 12.14 -14.37
C LEU A 95 13.39 10.79 -13.73
N ALA A 96 12.66 10.35 -12.72
CA ALA A 96 12.85 9.06 -12.07
C ALA A 96 12.53 7.86 -12.97
N SER A 97 11.76 8.07 -14.07
CA SER A 97 11.35 7.03 -15.00
C SER A 97 12.39 6.69 -16.07
N PHE A 98 13.54 7.36 -16.10
CA PHE A 98 14.60 7.02 -17.05
C PHE A 98 15.28 5.69 -16.69
N PRO A 99 15.70 4.86 -17.68
CA PRO A 99 16.19 3.50 -17.45
C PRO A 99 17.29 3.38 -16.39
N ARG A 100 18.25 4.32 -16.39
CA ARG A 100 19.34 4.34 -15.40
C ARG A 100 18.82 4.52 -13.97
N GLN A 101 17.85 5.41 -13.76
CA GLN A 101 17.23 5.66 -12.45
C GLN A 101 16.37 4.46 -12.02
N VAL A 102 15.61 3.90 -12.95
CA VAL A 102 14.82 2.70 -12.70
C VAL A 102 15.71 1.55 -12.25
N ALA A 103 16.82 1.28 -12.94
CA ALA A 103 17.74 0.22 -12.56
C ALA A 103 18.35 0.44 -11.16
N ALA A 104 18.73 1.69 -10.84
CA ALA A 104 19.25 2.04 -9.51
C ALA A 104 18.18 1.85 -8.43
N SER A 105 16.96 2.33 -8.67
CA SER A 105 15.84 2.20 -7.74
C SER A 105 15.44 0.73 -7.54
N THR A 106 15.39 -0.08 -8.60
CA THR A 106 15.08 -1.53 -8.49
C THR A 106 16.08 -2.22 -7.56
N ARG A 107 17.37 -1.95 -7.70
CA ARG A 107 18.40 -2.56 -6.86
C ARG A 107 18.22 -2.21 -5.38
N VAL A 108 17.97 -0.92 -5.09
CA VAL A 108 17.70 -0.46 -3.71
C VAL A 108 16.41 -1.10 -3.17
N GLN A 109 15.34 -1.09 -3.97
CA GLN A 109 14.04 -1.64 -3.58
C GLN A 109 14.12 -3.15 -3.30
N THR A 110 14.87 -3.91 -4.10
CA THR A 110 15.11 -5.34 -3.85
C THR A 110 15.75 -5.57 -2.48
N GLY A 111 16.82 -4.82 -2.15
CA GLY A 111 17.45 -4.93 -0.83
C GLY A 111 16.51 -4.59 0.33
N MET A 112 15.70 -3.52 0.16
CA MET A 112 14.69 -3.14 1.16
C MET A 112 13.59 -4.20 1.31
N MET A 113 13.13 -4.83 0.22
CA MET A 113 12.09 -5.87 0.26
C MET A 113 12.59 -7.15 0.95
N ARG A 114 13.85 -7.55 0.72
CA ARG A 114 14.48 -8.67 1.44
C ARG A 114 14.53 -8.39 2.95
N LEU A 115 15.08 -7.23 3.33
CA LEU A 115 15.14 -6.80 4.73
C LEU A 115 13.73 -6.71 5.36
N SER A 116 12.75 -6.17 4.62
CA SER A 116 11.37 -6.03 5.08
C SER A 116 10.73 -7.38 5.36
N ARG A 117 10.97 -8.40 4.51
CA ARG A 117 10.46 -9.75 4.71
C ARG A 117 11.02 -10.38 5.99
N GLU A 118 12.34 -10.31 6.18
CA GLU A 118 13.00 -10.83 7.37
C GLU A 118 12.53 -10.13 8.65
N ALA A 119 12.50 -8.79 8.61
CA ALA A 119 12.06 -7.97 9.73
C ALA A 119 10.59 -8.19 10.07
N LEU A 120 9.71 -8.36 9.07
CA LEU A 120 8.30 -8.65 9.32
C LEU A 120 8.11 -10.00 10.01
N LEU A 121 8.78 -11.05 9.55
CA LEU A 121 8.67 -12.38 10.16
C LEU A 121 9.13 -12.37 11.62
N ALA A 122 10.28 -11.78 11.90
CA ALA A 122 10.79 -11.64 13.25
C ALA A 122 9.88 -10.77 14.13
N PHE A 123 9.27 -9.73 13.55
CA PHE A 123 8.34 -8.86 14.25
C PHE A 123 7.03 -9.58 14.59
N LEU A 124 6.43 -10.28 13.62
CA LEU A 124 5.17 -11.01 13.83
C LEU A 124 5.32 -12.13 14.86
N ASP A 125 6.46 -12.84 14.84
CA ASP A 125 6.78 -13.87 15.81
C ASP A 125 6.91 -13.28 17.23
N ARG A 126 7.74 -12.25 17.39
CA ARG A 126 7.94 -11.56 18.67
C ARG A 126 6.64 -11.01 19.27
N GLU A 127 5.77 -10.45 18.42
CA GLU A 127 4.51 -9.86 18.89
C GLU A 127 3.37 -10.88 19.00
N GLY A 128 3.56 -12.14 18.58
CA GLY A 128 2.50 -13.16 18.56
C GLY A 128 1.40 -12.91 17.54
N LEU A 129 1.75 -12.31 16.40
CA LEU A 129 0.80 -11.84 15.36
C LEU A 129 0.93 -12.62 14.05
N THR A 130 1.59 -13.78 14.03
CA THR A 130 1.78 -14.62 12.83
C THR A 130 0.47 -15.11 12.22
N HIS A 131 -0.60 -15.22 13.01
CA HIS A 131 -1.94 -15.59 12.55
C HIS A 131 -2.58 -14.56 11.60
N PHE A 132 -2.05 -13.34 11.55
CA PHE A 132 -2.46 -12.35 10.55
C PHE A 132 -1.83 -12.56 9.18
N LEU A 133 -0.85 -13.45 9.02
CA LEU A 133 -0.13 -13.66 7.78
C LEU A 133 -0.82 -14.70 6.90
N ARG A 134 -1.13 -14.35 5.63
CA ARG A 134 -1.53 -15.26 4.56
C ARG A 134 -0.43 -15.39 3.52
N ARG A 135 -0.18 -16.62 3.07
CA ARG A 135 0.84 -16.96 2.05
C ARG A 135 0.17 -17.55 0.81
N GLU A 136 -0.76 -16.81 0.24
CA GLU A 136 -1.61 -17.27 -0.86
C GLU A 136 -1.05 -16.90 -2.24
N GLY A 137 0.02 -16.12 -2.29
CA GLY A 137 0.62 -15.63 -3.53
C GLY A 137 -0.18 -14.52 -4.19
N ASN A 138 0.24 -14.17 -5.41
CA ASN A 138 -0.46 -13.23 -6.28
C ASN A 138 -0.48 -13.75 -7.71
N LEU A 139 -1.62 -13.68 -8.35
CA LEU A 139 -1.83 -14.03 -9.74
C LEU A 139 -2.03 -12.75 -10.56
N GLN A 140 -1.04 -12.36 -11.33
CA GLN A 140 -1.17 -11.28 -12.31
C GLN A 140 -1.70 -11.85 -13.62
N VAL A 141 -2.86 -11.38 -14.07
CA VAL A 141 -3.54 -11.88 -15.27
C VAL A 141 -3.40 -10.92 -16.45
N TYR A 142 -3.46 -11.45 -17.67
CA TYR A 142 -3.27 -10.72 -18.92
C TYR A 142 -4.34 -11.06 -19.95
N GLU A 143 -4.86 -10.03 -20.62
CA GLU A 143 -5.77 -10.20 -21.75
C GLU A 143 -4.99 -10.55 -23.03
N GLY A 144 -4.78 -11.84 -23.24
CA GLY A 144 -4.10 -12.35 -24.43
C GLY A 144 -2.56 -12.23 -24.37
N GLU A 145 -1.96 -12.78 -25.42
CA GLU A 145 -0.50 -12.92 -25.54
C GLU A 145 0.25 -11.61 -25.67
N GLY A 146 -0.38 -10.59 -26.29
CA GLY A 146 0.26 -9.27 -26.47
C GLY A 146 0.55 -8.57 -25.15
N GLU A 147 -0.41 -8.56 -24.23
CA GLU A 147 -0.23 -7.99 -22.90
C GLU A 147 0.79 -8.79 -22.06
N PHE A 148 0.73 -10.11 -22.15
CA PHE A 148 1.69 -11.01 -21.51
C PHE A 148 3.12 -10.74 -22.00
N ARG A 149 3.36 -10.72 -23.33
CA ARG A 149 4.67 -10.42 -23.91
C ARG A 149 5.21 -9.06 -23.46
N ALA A 150 4.35 -8.05 -23.38
CA ALA A 150 4.74 -6.72 -22.88
C ALA A 150 5.17 -6.71 -21.41
N SER A 151 4.81 -7.74 -20.64
CA SER A 151 5.20 -7.87 -19.22
C SER A 151 6.54 -8.57 -19.00
N LEU A 152 7.04 -9.34 -19.98
CA LEU A 152 8.19 -10.26 -19.83
C LEU A 152 9.47 -9.56 -19.37
N SER A 153 9.75 -8.36 -19.85
CA SER A 153 10.93 -7.61 -19.39
C SER A 153 10.91 -7.32 -17.88
N GLY A 154 9.73 -7.09 -17.31
CA GLY A 154 9.56 -6.92 -15.87
C GLY A 154 9.75 -8.25 -15.10
N TRP A 155 9.36 -9.37 -15.69
CA TRP A 155 9.58 -10.69 -15.09
C TRP A 155 11.04 -11.11 -15.18
N GLN A 156 11.72 -10.84 -16.28
CA GLN A 156 13.17 -11.05 -16.42
C GLN A 156 13.96 -10.24 -15.37
N ALA A 157 13.54 -9.00 -15.09
CA ALA A 157 14.17 -8.20 -14.03
C ALA A 157 13.95 -8.79 -12.62
N ARG A 158 12.81 -9.43 -12.37
CA ARG A 158 12.54 -10.15 -11.12
C ARG A 158 13.33 -11.45 -11.02
N ASP A 159 13.45 -12.17 -12.13
CA ASP A 159 14.27 -13.40 -12.23
C ASP A 159 15.74 -13.12 -11.90
N ALA A 160 16.30 -12.04 -12.46
CA ALA A 160 17.67 -11.59 -12.16
C ALA A 160 17.92 -11.27 -10.68
N GLU A 161 16.87 -10.98 -9.92
CA GLU A 161 16.91 -10.76 -8.47
C GLU A 161 16.50 -11.99 -7.65
N GLY A 162 16.33 -13.15 -8.29
CA GLY A 162 16.01 -14.42 -7.65
C GLY A 162 14.57 -14.51 -7.12
N ILE A 163 13.64 -13.76 -7.69
CA ILE A 163 12.23 -13.83 -7.34
C ILE A 163 11.58 -14.98 -8.09
N GLU A 164 11.02 -15.91 -7.35
CA GLU A 164 10.30 -17.06 -7.88
C GLU A 164 8.95 -16.63 -8.47
N TYR A 165 8.68 -17.07 -9.69
CA TYR A 165 7.39 -16.91 -10.35
C TYR A 165 7.16 -18.03 -11.35
N ARG A 166 5.90 -18.20 -11.77
CA ARG A 166 5.52 -19.19 -12.77
C ARG A 166 4.54 -18.57 -13.77
N HIS A 167 4.85 -18.66 -15.06
CA HIS A 167 3.92 -18.31 -16.14
C HIS A 167 2.90 -19.42 -16.34
N LEU A 168 1.64 -19.05 -16.57
CA LEU A 168 0.50 -19.95 -16.75
C LEU A 168 -0.26 -19.56 -18.01
N LYS A 169 -0.85 -20.55 -18.68
CA LYS A 169 -1.63 -20.36 -19.90
C LYS A 169 -2.87 -21.24 -19.92
N GLY A 170 -3.98 -20.71 -20.43
CA GLY A 170 -5.23 -21.46 -20.59
C GLY A 170 -5.73 -22.07 -19.27
N ASP A 171 -5.99 -23.38 -19.27
CA ASP A 171 -6.59 -24.10 -18.14
C ASP A 171 -5.69 -24.15 -16.89
N GLU A 172 -4.38 -23.95 -17.04
CA GLU A 172 -3.45 -23.89 -15.90
C GLU A 172 -3.81 -22.76 -14.93
N ILE A 173 -4.38 -21.66 -15.45
CA ILE A 173 -4.81 -20.50 -14.64
C ILE A 173 -5.88 -20.92 -13.63
N ALA A 174 -6.84 -21.75 -14.06
CA ALA A 174 -7.93 -22.23 -13.22
C ALA A 174 -7.45 -23.14 -12.08
N THR A 175 -6.28 -23.75 -12.20
CA THR A 175 -5.68 -24.54 -11.09
C THR A 175 -5.29 -23.66 -9.89
N ILE A 176 -4.96 -22.39 -10.14
CA ILE A 176 -4.63 -21.42 -9.10
C ILE A 176 -5.88 -20.63 -8.71
N GLN A 177 -6.59 -20.06 -9.68
CA GLN A 177 -7.78 -19.24 -9.47
C GLN A 177 -8.85 -19.58 -10.50
N PRO A 178 -9.84 -20.39 -10.14
CA PRO A 178 -11.00 -20.61 -11.00
C PRO A 178 -11.93 -19.39 -11.04
N GLY A 179 -12.84 -19.38 -12.03
CA GLY A 179 -13.90 -18.37 -12.14
C GLY A 179 -13.46 -17.03 -12.73
N LEU A 180 -12.27 -16.96 -13.32
CA LEU A 180 -11.85 -15.79 -14.12
C LEU A 180 -12.54 -15.80 -15.49
N ALA A 181 -12.84 -14.61 -16.03
CA ALA A 181 -13.39 -14.48 -17.38
C ALA A 181 -12.44 -15.05 -18.44
N PRO A 182 -12.95 -15.73 -19.50
CA PRO A 182 -12.13 -16.41 -20.53
C PRO A 182 -11.15 -15.50 -21.29
N ARG A 183 -11.33 -14.20 -21.22
CA ARG A 183 -10.42 -13.22 -21.83
C ARG A 183 -9.01 -13.24 -21.27
N PHE A 184 -8.83 -13.70 -20.00
CA PHE A 184 -7.53 -13.84 -19.36
C PHE A 184 -6.91 -15.18 -19.75
N THR A 185 -6.16 -15.17 -20.84
CA THR A 185 -5.56 -16.37 -21.42
C THR A 185 -4.15 -16.65 -20.93
N HIS A 186 -3.51 -15.68 -20.28
CA HIS A 186 -2.18 -15.78 -19.70
C HIS A 186 -2.16 -15.20 -18.28
N ALA A 187 -1.31 -15.75 -17.44
CA ALA A 187 -1.09 -15.24 -16.09
C ALA A 187 0.36 -15.48 -15.63
N THR A 188 0.75 -14.79 -14.56
CA THR A 188 1.98 -15.11 -13.85
C THR A 188 1.67 -15.20 -12.36
N PHE A 189 1.98 -16.32 -11.76
CA PHE A 189 1.82 -16.57 -10.33
C PHE A 189 3.13 -16.33 -9.59
N THR A 190 3.06 -15.63 -8.47
CA THR A 190 4.19 -15.25 -7.62
C THR A 190 3.93 -15.74 -6.19
N PRO A 191 4.50 -16.88 -5.75
CA PRO A 191 4.23 -17.46 -4.43
C PRO A 191 4.81 -16.64 -3.27
N GLY A 192 5.87 -15.89 -3.53
CA GLY A 192 6.51 -15.02 -2.53
C GLY A 192 5.75 -13.73 -2.20
N TRP A 193 4.60 -13.51 -2.80
CA TRP A 193 3.68 -12.42 -2.46
C TRP A 193 2.77 -12.88 -1.31
N TRP A 194 2.75 -12.12 -0.22
CA TRP A 194 1.95 -12.44 0.95
C TRP A 194 0.96 -11.33 1.24
N SER A 195 0.02 -11.60 2.15
CA SER A 195 -0.96 -10.61 2.57
C SER A 195 -1.28 -10.72 4.06
N VAL A 196 -1.80 -9.64 4.61
CA VAL A 196 -2.42 -9.65 5.94
C VAL A 196 -3.88 -10.09 5.82
N THR A 197 -4.38 -10.84 6.80
CA THR A 197 -5.77 -11.33 6.81
C THR A 197 -6.79 -10.20 6.76
N ASP A 198 -6.58 -9.16 7.56
CA ASP A 198 -7.36 -7.92 7.60
C ASP A 198 -6.45 -6.76 8.04
N PRO A 199 -6.22 -5.73 7.21
CA PRO A 199 -5.34 -4.61 7.53
C PRO A 199 -5.79 -3.80 8.76
N ARG A 200 -7.11 -3.65 8.94
CA ARG A 200 -7.66 -2.92 10.09
C ARG A 200 -7.47 -3.72 11.38
N ALA A 201 -7.86 -5.00 11.37
CA ALA A 201 -7.73 -5.88 12.52
C ALA A 201 -6.25 -6.03 12.95
N TYR A 202 -5.35 -6.19 11.98
CA TYR A 202 -3.92 -6.23 12.23
C TYR A 202 -3.40 -4.94 12.88
N THR A 203 -3.78 -3.77 12.35
CA THR A 203 -3.34 -2.48 12.91
C THR A 203 -3.91 -2.25 14.31
N LEU A 204 -5.16 -2.66 14.58
CA LEU A 204 -5.74 -2.60 15.93
C LEU A 204 -5.04 -3.56 16.90
N ALA A 205 -4.66 -4.76 16.45
CA ALA A 205 -3.88 -5.70 17.27
C ALA A 205 -2.50 -5.12 17.65
N LEU A 206 -1.83 -4.39 16.73
CA LEU A 206 -0.60 -3.67 17.05
C LEU A 206 -0.82 -2.61 18.15
N ALA A 207 -1.94 -1.88 18.09
CA ALA A 207 -2.26 -0.88 19.11
C ALA A 207 -2.52 -1.51 20.48
N GLU A 208 -3.18 -2.65 20.52
CA GLU A 208 -3.41 -3.42 21.72
C GLU A 208 -2.10 -3.95 22.31
N ARG A 209 -1.24 -4.56 21.47
CA ARG A 209 0.10 -5.00 21.89
C ARG A 209 0.92 -3.87 22.50
N LEU A 210 0.90 -2.69 21.87
CA LEU A 210 1.58 -1.51 22.40
C LEU A 210 1.09 -1.14 23.81
N ARG A 211 -0.24 -1.12 24.04
CA ARG A 211 -0.84 -0.83 25.36
C ARG A 211 -0.43 -1.88 26.39
N ASN A 212 -0.49 -3.15 26.03
CA ASN A 212 -0.12 -4.27 26.90
C ASN A 212 1.37 -4.24 27.31
N GLN A 213 2.21 -3.64 26.47
CA GLN A 213 3.64 -3.41 26.76
C GLN A 213 3.89 -2.07 27.50
N GLY A 214 2.85 -1.38 27.97
CA GLY A 214 2.97 -0.12 28.70
C GLY A 214 3.22 1.10 27.82
N GLY A 215 3.05 1.01 26.49
CA GLY A 215 3.02 2.17 25.61
C GLY A 215 1.69 2.93 25.72
N ARG A 216 1.71 4.23 25.43
CA ARG A 216 0.53 5.09 25.49
C ARG A 216 0.08 5.52 24.11
N ILE A 217 -1.23 5.69 23.94
CA ILE A 217 -1.82 6.28 22.73
C ILE A 217 -2.68 7.46 23.20
N GLU A 218 -2.25 8.66 22.84
CA GLU A 218 -2.92 9.91 23.18
C GLU A 218 -3.70 10.42 21.96
N ILE A 219 -4.98 10.66 22.15
CA ILE A 219 -5.85 11.20 21.09
C ILE A 219 -5.71 12.71 21.07
N ALA A 220 -4.88 13.21 20.16
CA ALA A 220 -4.62 14.62 19.93
C ALA A 220 -4.09 14.86 18.52
N THR A 221 -4.36 16.03 17.96
CA THR A 221 -3.79 16.44 16.67
C THR A 221 -2.41 17.04 16.88
N ALA A 222 -1.37 16.43 16.26
CA ALA A 222 -0.04 17.04 16.20
C ALA A 222 -0.07 18.24 15.25
N LEU A 223 0.31 19.42 15.75
CA LEU A 223 0.24 20.70 15.04
C LEU A 223 1.57 21.08 14.43
N ARG A 224 2.65 21.05 15.22
CA ARG A 224 4.01 21.36 14.77
C ARG A 224 5.06 20.74 15.69
N LEU A 225 6.24 20.53 15.12
CA LEU A 225 7.41 20.16 15.91
C LEU A 225 7.94 21.39 16.67
N VAL A 226 8.37 21.15 17.91
CA VAL A 226 9.01 22.16 18.76
C VAL A 226 10.32 21.60 19.32
N PRO A 227 11.26 22.43 19.81
CA PRO A 227 12.47 21.95 20.47
C PRO A 227 12.15 20.94 21.58
N GLY A 228 12.66 19.71 21.44
CA GLY A 228 12.46 18.64 22.42
C GLY A 228 11.06 18.01 22.45
N GLY A 229 10.21 18.19 21.41
CA GLY A 229 8.88 17.59 21.43
C GLY A 229 7.97 17.96 20.27
N VAL A 230 6.67 17.91 20.55
CA VAL A 230 5.59 18.24 19.60
C VAL A 230 4.52 19.06 20.30
N GLU A 231 4.04 20.09 19.64
CA GLU A 231 2.82 20.81 20.03
C GLU A 231 1.61 20.09 19.45
N THR A 232 0.63 19.84 20.29
CA THR A 232 -0.60 19.15 19.94
C THR A 232 -1.82 20.00 20.34
N SER A 233 -3.01 19.61 19.90
CA SER A 233 -4.28 20.22 20.34
C SER A 233 -4.53 20.10 21.84
N ALA A 234 -3.81 19.22 22.55
CA ALA A 234 -3.90 19.02 24.00
C ALA A 234 -2.72 19.67 24.77
N GLY A 235 -1.87 20.45 24.08
CA GLY A 235 -0.69 21.09 24.65
C GLY A 235 0.63 20.52 24.13
N VAL A 236 1.74 20.99 24.72
CA VAL A 236 3.09 20.57 24.32
C VAL A 236 3.49 19.28 25.02
N MET A 237 3.91 18.30 24.26
CA MET A 237 4.44 17.03 24.75
C MET A 237 5.96 16.96 24.52
N GLN A 238 6.71 16.64 25.57
CA GLN A 238 8.18 16.57 25.55
C GLN A 238 8.66 15.13 25.35
N ALA A 239 9.68 14.93 24.48
CA ALA A 239 10.31 13.63 24.26
C ALA A 239 11.80 13.78 23.94
N GLY A 240 12.54 12.68 24.12
CA GLY A 240 13.92 12.58 23.65
C GLY A 240 14.02 12.57 22.13
N LYS A 241 13.09 11.90 21.45
CA LYS A 241 12.98 11.79 20.00
C LYS A 241 11.52 11.87 19.56
N VAL A 242 11.30 12.44 18.36
CA VAL A 242 9.99 12.46 17.71
C VAL A 242 10.09 11.75 16.36
N VAL A 243 9.18 10.79 16.12
CA VAL A 243 9.06 10.07 14.85
C VAL A 243 7.77 10.50 14.16
N ILE A 244 7.87 11.00 12.94
CA ILE A 244 6.71 11.34 12.11
C ILE A 244 6.32 10.11 11.30
N ALA A 245 5.16 9.53 11.60
CA ALA A 245 4.55 8.41 10.91
C ALA A 245 3.08 8.69 10.55
N ALA A 246 2.78 9.96 10.23
CA ALA A 246 1.44 10.48 9.95
C ALA A 246 0.96 10.22 8.51
N GLY A 247 1.51 9.19 7.84
CA GLY A 247 1.12 8.82 6.48
C GLY A 247 1.19 10.00 5.51
N ALA A 248 0.13 10.22 4.76
CA ALA A 248 0.03 11.29 3.78
C ALA A 248 0.19 12.72 4.36
N HIS A 249 -0.01 12.88 5.68
CA HIS A 249 0.15 14.17 6.37
C HIS A 249 1.59 14.44 6.86
N SER A 250 2.50 13.47 6.76
CA SER A 250 3.86 13.57 7.30
C SER A 250 4.65 14.77 6.77
N HIS A 251 4.49 15.11 5.50
CA HIS A 251 5.20 16.24 4.88
C HIS A 251 4.79 17.61 5.44
N HIS A 252 3.57 17.75 5.97
CA HIS A 252 3.13 18.99 6.64
C HIS A 252 3.88 19.17 7.95
N LEU A 253 3.97 18.12 8.77
CA LEU A 253 4.70 18.17 10.03
C LEU A 253 6.21 18.36 9.82
N ALA A 254 6.81 17.66 8.84
CA ALA A 254 8.22 17.82 8.52
C ALA A 254 8.58 19.27 8.14
N ARG A 255 7.71 19.98 7.42
CA ARG A 255 7.89 21.40 7.08
C ARG A 255 7.99 22.29 8.31
N THR A 256 7.32 21.98 9.42
CA THR A 256 7.39 22.78 10.66
C THR A 256 8.78 22.73 11.29
N ALA A 257 9.59 21.71 10.96
CA ALA A 257 11.01 21.61 11.34
C ALA A 257 11.96 22.04 10.21
N GLY A 258 11.47 22.72 9.17
CA GLY A 258 12.28 23.17 8.03
C GLY A 258 12.63 22.09 7.00
N VAL A 259 12.13 20.86 7.17
CA VAL A 259 12.43 19.73 6.29
C VAL A 259 11.39 19.62 5.16
N LYS A 260 11.83 19.68 3.92
CA LYS A 260 10.99 19.49 2.73
C LYS A 260 11.09 18.05 2.22
N ILE A 261 10.01 17.30 2.28
CA ILE A 261 9.92 15.94 1.75
C ILE A 261 9.12 16.01 0.45
N PRO A 262 9.61 15.45 -0.68
CA PRO A 262 8.89 15.43 -1.96
C PRO A 262 7.81 14.33 -1.97
N LEU A 263 6.96 14.32 -0.95
CA LEU A 263 5.87 13.38 -0.80
C LEU A 263 4.62 13.95 -1.48
N GLU A 264 4.00 13.14 -2.33
CA GLU A 264 2.67 13.39 -2.89
C GLU A 264 1.70 12.30 -2.44
N THR A 265 0.41 12.60 -2.51
CA THR A 265 -0.64 11.71 -2.04
C THR A 265 -1.30 10.97 -3.18
N GLU A 266 -1.45 9.66 -3.02
CA GLU A 266 -2.25 8.81 -3.88
C GLU A 266 -3.52 8.40 -3.14
N ARG A 267 -4.68 8.85 -3.61
CA ARG A 267 -5.96 8.39 -3.10
C ARG A 267 -6.37 7.15 -3.88
N GLY A 268 -6.37 5.99 -3.22
CA GLY A 268 -6.94 4.77 -3.76
C GLY A 268 -8.42 4.66 -3.43
N TYR A 269 -9.16 3.97 -4.29
CA TYR A 269 -10.57 3.65 -4.08
C TYR A 269 -10.74 2.15 -3.94
N ASN A 270 -11.69 1.72 -3.12
CA ASN A 270 -11.99 0.31 -2.97
C ASN A 270 -13.46 0.08 -2.57
N THR A 271 -13.94 -1.14 -2.86
CA THR A 271 -15.21 -1.67 -2.35
C THR A 271 -14.91 -3.00 -1.68
N THR A 272 -15.38 -3.17 -0.45
CA THR A 272 -15.27 -4.43 0.28
C THR A 272 -16.62 -5.14 0.25
N LEU A 273 -16.63 -6.38 -0.22
CA LEU A 273 -17.80 -7.23 -0.34
C LEU A 273 -17.79 -8.29 0.78
N PRO A 274 -18.97 -8.76 1.23
CA PRO A 274 -19.10 -9.70 2.34
C PRO A 274 -18.54 -11.10 2.00
N ALA A 275 -18.52 -11.96 2.99
CA ALA A 275 -18.20 -13.37 2.84
C ALA A 275 -19.11 -14.04 1.79
N GLY A 276 -18.53 -14.94 0.99
CA GLY A 276 -19.23 -15.65 -0.07
C GLY A 276 -19.52 -14.84 -1.34
N ALA A 277 -18.98 -13.61 -1.45
CA ALA A 277 -19.11 -12.81 -2.66
C ALA A 277 -18.38 -13.46 -3.86
N PHE A 278 -17.27 -14.14 -3.64
CA PHE A 278 -16.54 -14.90 -4.64
C PHE A 278 -15.58 -15.90 -3.98
N ASP A 279 -15.31 -17.06 -4.62
CA ASP A 279 -14.25 -18.01 -4.20
C ASP A 279 -12.87 -17.52 -4.67
N LEU A 280 -12.32 -16.56 -3.93
CA LEU A 280 -10.99 -16.02 -4.21
C LEU A 280 -9.92 -16.82 -3.45
N ARG A 281 -9.03 -17.51 -4.17
CA ARG A 281 -7.99 -18.40 -3.61
C ARG A 281 -6.63 -17.73 -3.46
N THR A 282 -6.37 -16.72 -4.27
CA THR A 282 -5.14 -15.91 -4.26
C THR A 282 -5.49 -14.46 -4.56
N GLN A 283 -4.61 -13.51 -4.24
CA GLN A 283 -4.78 -12.16 -4.75
C GLN A 283 -4.70 -12.17 -6.28
N VAL A 284 -5.63 -11.49 -6.94
CA VAL A 284 -5.62 -11.34 -8.40
C VAL A 284 -5.32 -9.90 -8.77
N THR A 285 -4.29 -9.69 -9.58
CA THR A 285 -3.88 -8.38 -10.09
C THR A 285 -4.25 -8.24 -11.56
N PHE A 286 -5.13 -7.30 -11.87
CA PHE A 286 -5.51 -6.90 -13.22
C PHE A 286 -4.66 -5.72 -13.66
N GLY A 287 -3.37 -5.99 -13.97
CA GLY A 287 -2.34 -4.96 -14.16
C GLY A 287 -2.62 -3.99 -15.31
N GLY A 288 -3.19 -4.47 -16.43
CA GLY A 288 -3.63 -3.63 -17.55
C GLY A 288 -4.78 -2.69 -17.20
N HIS A 289 -5.51 -2.99 -16.14
CA HIS A 289 -6.70 -2.25 -15.68
C HIS A 289 -6.49 -1.48 -14.37
N GLY A 290 -5.32 -1.62 -13.73
CA GLY A 290 -4.92 -0.84 -12.55
C GLY A 290 -5.71 -1.13 -11.28
N PHE A 291 -6.17 -2.37 -11.06
CA PHE A 291 -6.82 -2.77 -9.81
C PHE A 291 -6.47 -4.20 -9.40
N VAL A 292 -6.75 -4.52 -8.16
CA VAL A 292 -6.55 -5.84 -7.56
C VAL A 292 -7.83 -6.30 -6.86
N VAL A 293 -7.97 -7.62 -6.74
CA VAL A 293 -8.98 -8.25 -5.89
C VAL A 293 -8.25 -9.09 -4.86
N THR A 294 -8.54 -8.87 -3.58
CA THR A 294 -7.85 -9.51 -2.46
C THR A 294 -8.84 -9.95 -1.38
N ARG A 295 -8.48 -10.97 -0.62
CA ARG A 295 -9.25 -11.41 0.55
C ARG A 295 -8.99 -10.47 1.72
N ILE A 296 -10.07 -9.98 2.36
CA ILE A 296 -10.02 -9.17 3.57
C ILE A 296 -11.00 -9.77 4.58
N GLY A 297 -10.49 -10.26 5.71
CA GLY A 297 -11.29 -11.06 6.62
C GLY A 297 -11.86 -12.28 5.92
N ASP A 298 -13.17 -12.47 6.00
CA ASP A 298 -13.92 -13.51 5.29
C ASP A 298 -14.49 -13.04 3.95
N GLY A 299 -14.39 -11.74 3.66
CA GLY A 299 -14.84 -11.13 2.42
C GLY A 299 -13.71 -10.87 1.43
N ILE A 300 -14.02 -10.07 0.42
CA ILE A 300 -13.05 -9.65 -0.59
C ILE A 300 -13.08 -8.14 -0.77
N ARG A 301 -11.97 -7.58 -1.21
CA ARG A 301 -11.83 -6.17 -1.57
C ARG A 301 -11.40 -6.01 -3.01
N VAL A 302 -12.17 -5.24 -3.77
CA VAL A 302 -11.79 -4.73 -5.08
C VAL A 302 -11.19 -3.35 -4.87
N GLY A 303 -9.91 -3.16 -5.16
CA GLY A 303 -9.18 -1.93 -4.85
C GLY A 303 -8.19 -1.51 -5.93
N GLY A 304 -8.03 -0.19 -6.11
CA GLY A 304 -7.15 0.40 -7.12
C GLY A 304 -7.56 1.84 -7.45
N ALA A 305 -7.49 2.22 -8.73
CA ALA A 305 -7.94 3.52 -9.24
C ALA A 305 -7.34 4.72 -8.50
N VAL A 306 -6.07 5.02 -8.79
CA VAL A 306 -5.30 6.10 -8.16
C VAL A 306 -5.81 7.49 -8.60
N GLU A 307 -6.03 8.37 -7.63
CA GLU A 307 -6.29 9.79 -7.83
C GLU A 307 -5.20 10.64 -7.17
N LEU A 308 -4.52 11.44 -7.97
CA LEU A 308 -3.52 12.41 -7.51
C LEU A 308 -4.19 13.77 -7.31
N GLY A 309 -4.94 13.92 -6.23
CA GLY A 309 -5.80 15.08 -5.94
C GLY A 309 -5.48 15.78 -4.61
N GLY A 310 -4.37 15.42 -3.96
CA GLY A 310 -4.02 15.94 -2.64
C GLY A 310 -4.98 15.51 -1.55
N LEU A 311 -4.94 16.19 -0.40
CA LEU A 311 -5.69 15.80 0.80
C LEU A 311 -7.02 16.54 0.94
N THR A 312 -7.24 17.63 0.21
CA THR A 312 -8.36 18.57 0.45
C THR A 312 -9.50 18.43 -0.55
N LEU A 313 -9.25 17.91 -1.76
CA LEU A 313 -10.32 17.70 -2.74
C LEU A 313 -11.25 16.58 -2.28
N PRO A 314 -12.58 16.72 -2.54
CA PRO A 314 -13.54 15.68 -2.21
C PRO A 314 -13.25 14.38 -2.99
N PRO A 315 -13.56 13.19 -2.44
CA PRO A 315 -13.41 11.93 -3.15
C PRO A 315 -14.44 11.79 -4.28
N ASN A 316 -14.05 11.09 -5.37
CA ASN A 316 -14.95 10.71 -6.45
C ASN A 316 -15.27 9.20 -6.37
N PHE A 317 -16.32 8.84 -5.64
CA PHE A 317 -16.71 7.44 -5.43
C PHE A 317 -17.20 6.73 -6.71
N ALA A 318 -17.60 7.45 -7.76
CA ALA A 318 -17.94 6.83 -9.06
C ALA A 318 -16.77 5.99 -9.63
N ARG A 319 -15.53 6.27 -9.19
CA ARG A 319 -14.35 5.48 -9.54
C ARG A 319 -14.38 4.08 -8.90
N ALA A 320 -14.85 3.99 -7.64
CA ALA A 320 -15.04 2.71 -6.97
C ALA A 320 -16.15 1.89 -7.65
N ASP A 321 -17.26 2.54 -8.03
CA ASP A 321 -18.39 1.87 -8.71
C ASP A 321 -17.99 1.36 -10.09
N ALA A 322 -17.25 2.17 -10.87
CA ALA A 322 -16.75 1.76 -12.19
C ALA A 322 -15.78 0.56 -12.08
N MET A 323 -14.91 0.57 -11.06
CA MET A 323 -13.98 -0.52 -10.80
C MET A 323 -14.72 -1.80 -10.36
N LEU A 324 -15.74 -1.69 -9.51
CA LEU A 324 -16.56 -2.82 -9.08
C LEU A 324 -17.31 -3.45 -10.27
N LYS A 325 -17.91 -2.63 -11.15
CA LYS A 325 -18.54 -3.10 -12.40
C LYS A 325 -17.54 -3.84 -13.29
N LYS A 326 -16.33 -3.32 -13.41
CA LYS A 326 -15.25 -3.98 -14.17
C LYS A 326 -14.85 -5.31 -13.53
N ALA A 327 -14.72 -5.37 -12.22
CA ALA A 327 -14.42 -6.60 -11.49
C ALA A 327 -15.50 -7.66 -11.68
N ALA A 328 -16.78 -7.30 -11.68
CA ALA A 328 -17.89 -8.22 -11.95
C ALA A 328 -17.81 -8.83 -13.37
N ASN A 329 -17.37 -8.06 -14.37
CA ASN A 329 -17.14 -8.58 -15.73
C ASN A 329 -15.93 -9.51 -15.81
N PHE A 330 -14.95 -9.36 -14.94
CA PHE A 330 -13.71 -10.16 -14.93
C PHE A 330 -13.79 -11.39 -14.04
N LEU A 331 -14.73 -11.38 -13.12
CA LEU A 331 -15.08 -12.45 -12.19
C LEU A 331 -16.58 -12.74 -12.32
N PRO A 332 -17.02 -13.50 -13.34
CA PRO A 332 -18.46 -13.68 -13.65
C PRO A 332 -19.31 -14.24 -12.50
N GLY A 333 -18.70 -14.87 -11.49
CA GLY A 333 -19.38 -15.34 -10.28
C GLY A 333 -19.39 -14.33 -9.13
N LEU A 334 -18.90 -13.10 -9.32
CA LEU A 334 -18.84 -12.09 -8.28
C LEU A 334 -20.25 -11.58 -7.94
N LYS A 335 -20.63 -11.72 -6.68
CA LYS A 335 -21.88 -11.17 -6.12
C LYS A 335 -21.58 -9.77 -5.58
N THR A 336 -22.17 -8.75 -6.20
CA THR A 336 -21.97 -7.32 -5.86
C THR A 336 -23.16 -6.76 -5.09
#